data_e67f4fbe4488357b84f231508d799191
#
_entry.id   e67f4fbe4488357b84f231508d799191
#
_cell.length_a   1.000
_cell.length_b   1.000
_cell.length_c   1.000
_cell.angle_alpha   90.00
_cell.angle_beta   90.00
_cell.angle_gamma   90.00
#
_symmetry.space_group_name_H-M   'P 1'
#
loop_
_entity.id
_entity.type
_entity.pdbx_description
1 polymer ?
#
loop_
_entity_poly.entity_id
_entity_poly.type
_entity_poly.pdbx_seq_one_letter_code
_entity_poly.pdbx_strand_id
1 'polypeptide(L)'
;MRTAAVPLIAAAIALGASPAIAQEREQVKVAFEHALPNVEGKRIVAVTVTYPPGAKSLAHHHAASAFIYAYVLSGTIRSQVGDEPAKIYHAGESFYEMPGSHHRVSENASDKESASLLAVFVVDSKDGPLTTPDKAPGSQ
;
A
#
# COMPACT_ATOMS: atom_id res chain seq x y z
N MET A 1 -47.39 -56.87 21.11
CA MET A 1 -46.64 -55.67 21.47
C MET A 1 -45.68 -55.32 20.32
N ARG A 2 -45.93 -54.28 19.58
CA ARG A 2 -45.08 -53.82 18.48
C ARG A 2 -44.37 -52.54 18.92
N THR A 3 -43.05 -52.63 19.14
CA THR A 3 -42.19 -51.48 19.43
C THR A 3 -41.85 -50.75 18.16
N ALA A 4 -42.30 -49.50 18.05
CA ALA A 4 -41.94 -48.61 16.97
C ALA A 4 -40.61 -47.92 17.27
N ALA A 5 -39.62 -48.10 16.39
CA ALA A 5 -38.34 -47.41 16.46
C ALA A 5 -38.48 -46.04 15.77
N VAL A 6 -38.14 -44.97 16.47
CA VAL A 6 -38.09 -43.61 15.98
C VAL A 6 -36.67 -43.34 15.41
N PRO A 7 -36.55 -42.94 14.14
CA PRO A 7 -35.22 -42.60 13.61
C PRO A 7 -34.80 -41.21 14.09
N LEU A 8 -33.60 -41.14 14.68
CA LEU A 8 -32.92 -39.89 15.05
C LEU A 8 -32.30 -39.25 13.79
N ILE A 9 -32.85 -38.14 13.32
CA ILE A 9 -32.28 -37.37 12.21
C ILE A 9 -31.19 -36.49 12.78
N ALA A 10 -29.96 -36.85 12.52
CA ALA A 10 -28.81 -35.96 12.80
C ALA A 10 -28.71 -34.86 11.75
N ALA A 11 -29.02 -33.63 12.12
CA ALA A 11 -28.82 -32.46 11.25
C ALA A 11 -27.32 -32.09 11.27
N ALA A 12 -26.64 -32.33 10.17
CA ALA A 12 -25.27 -31.86 9.96
C ALA A 12 -25.29 -30.35 9.67
N ILE A 13 -24.81 -29.55 10.62
CA ILE A 13 -24.58 -28.12 10.42
C ILE A 13 -23.30 -27.98 9.59
N ALA A 14 -23.42 -27.70 8.31
CA ALA A 14 -22.31 -27.33 7.46
C ALA A 14 -21.87 -25.90 7.86
N LEU A 15 -20.75 -25.77 8.58
CA LEU A 15 -20.07 -24.49 8.74
C LEU A 15 -19.53 -24.09 7.37
N GLY A 16 -20.23 -23.21 6.70
CA GLY A 16 -19.74 -22.56 5.48
C GLY A 16 -18.55 -21.67 5.83
N ALA A 17 -17.35 -22.09 5.47
CA ALA A 17 -16.18 -21.21 5.50
C ALA A 17 -16.42 -20.13 4.43
N SER A 18 -16.71 -18.89 4.85
CA SER A 18 -16.71 -17.75 3.94
C SER A 18 -15.31 -17.62 3.34
N PRO A 19 -15.17 -17.47 2.01
CA PRO A 19 -13.87 -17.19 1.42
C PRO A 19 -13.37 -15.86 2.00
N ALA A 20 -12.19 -15.88 2.62
CA ALA A 20 -11.49 -14.66 2.99
C ALA A 20 -11.19 -13.93 1.68
N ILE A 21 -11.87 -12.80 1.43
CA ILE A 21 -11.55 -11.92 0.32
C ILE A 21 -10.16 -11.36 0.62
N ALA A 22 -9.17 -11.82 -0.15
CA ALA A 22 -7.83 -11.23 -0.08
C ALA A 22 -7.98 -9.74 -0.41
N GLN A 23 -7.55 -8.86 0.51
CA GLN A 23 -7.59 -7.44 0.28
C GLN A 23 -6.70 -7.12 -0.91
N GLU A 24 -7.27 -6.49 -1.93
CA GLU A 24 -6.50 -6.04 -3.10
C GLU A 24 -5.41 -5.07 -2.64
N ARG A 25 -4.23 -5.23 -3.22
CA ARG A 25 -3.08 -4.39 -2.93
C ARG A 25 -2.93 -3.33 -4.02
N GLU A 26 -2.10 -2.35 -3.74
CA GLU A 26 -1.66 -1.37 -4.71
C GLU A 26 -0.92 -2.00 -5.89
N GLN A 27 -0.99 -1.35 -7.03
CA GLN A 27 -0.21 -1.66 -8.22
C GLN A 27 0.83 -0.55 -8.42
N VAL A 28 2.10 -0.92 -8.47
CA VAL A 28 3.22 0.01 -8.65
C VAL A 28 3.85 -0.21 -10.02
N LYS A 29 3.98 0.87 -10.79
CA LYS A 29 4.60 0.84 -12.12
C LYS A 29 5.64 1.95 -12.24
N VAL A 30 6.87 1.59 -12.65
CA VAL A 30 7.89 2.57 -13.00
C VAL A 30 7.46 3.29 -14.28
N ALA A 31 7.30 4.61 -14.18
CA ALA A 31 6.94 5.47 -15.30
C ALA A 31 8.17 6.09 -15.97
N PHE A 32 9.21 6.38 -15.17
CA PHE A 32 10.45 6.99 -15.63
C PHE A 32 11.60 6.70 -14.69
N GLU A 33 12.79 6.51 -15.23
CA GLU A 33 14.02 6.41 -14.44
C GLU A 33 15.18 6.98 -15.25
N HIS A 34 16.02 7.82 -14.62
CA HIS A 34 17.21 8.36 -15.24
C HIS A 34 18.24 8.81 -14.19
N ALA A 35 19.52 8.64 -14.48
CA ALA A 35 20.57 9.29 -13.70
C ALA A 35 20.45 10.82 -13.84
N LEU A 36 20.64 11.56 -12.75
CA LEU A 36 20.60 13.03 -12.82
C LEU A 36 21.94 13.55 -13.39
N PRO A 37 21.95 14.17 -14.58
CA PRO A 37 23.20 14.61 -15.20
C PRO A 37 23.82 15.81 -14.49
N ASN A 38 23.04 16.54 -13.70
CA ASN A 38 23.45 17.74 -12.96
C ASN A 38 23.70 17.49 -11.46
N VAL A 39 23.50 16.26 -10.97
CA VAL A 39 23.76 15.87 -9.59
C VAL A 39 24.43 14.52 -9.58
N GLU A 40 25.75 14.53 -9.40
CA GLU A 40 26.55 13.29 -9.42
C GLU A 40 26.06 12.28 -8.37
N GLY A 41 26.02 11.01 -8.75
CA GLY A 41 25.65 9.90 -7.85
C GLY A 41 24.17 9.81 -7.53
N LYS A 42 23.32 10.64 -8.13
CA LYS A 42 21.86 10.63 -7.91
C LYS A 42 21.12 10.16 -9.17
N ARG A 43 19.96 9.58 -8.95
CA ARG A 43 18.97 9.24 -9.99
C ARG A 43 17.59 9.71 -9.58
N ILE A 44 16.76 9.95 -10.57
CA ILE A 44 15.32 10.20 -10.43
C ILE A 44 14.57 8.94 -10.84
N VAL A 45 13.59 8.54 -10.05
CA VAL A 45 12.65 7.45 -10.39
C VAL A 45 11.24 7.95 -10.16
N ALA A 46 10.42 7.93 -11.18
CA ALA A 46 8.99 8.24 -11.07
C ALA A 46 8.18 6.95 -11.17
N VAL A 47 7.31 6.71 -10.20
CA VAL A 47 6.41 5.56 -10.19
C VAL A 47 4.96 6.02 -10.10
N THR A 48 4.07 5.34 -10.80
CA THR A 48 2.64 5.47 -10.55
C THR A 48 2.21 4.37 -9.59
N VAL A 49 1.42 4.74 -8.58
CA VAL A 49 0.82 3.81 -7.64
C VAL A 49 -0.69 3.92 -7.78
N THR A 50 -1.32 2.80 -8.08
CA THR A 50 -2.78 2.72 -8.24
C THR A 50 -3.35 1.84 -7.15
N TYR A 51 -4.34 2.36 -6.45
CA TYR A 51 -5.06 1.70 -5.38
C TYR A 51 -6.48 1.39 -5.83
N PRO A 52 -6.88 0.12 -5.95
CA PRO A 52 -8.29 -0.24 -6.01
C PRO A 52 -9.08 0.31 -4.82
N PRO A 53 -10.42 0.32 -4.85
CA PRO A 53 -11.24 0.72 -3.71
C PRO A 53 -10.85 0.01 -2.42
N GLY A 54 -10.59 0.76 -1.34
CA GLY A 54 -10.20 0.22 -0.03
C GLY A 54 -8.80 -0.40 0.05
N ALA A 55 -8.02 -0.40 -1.02
CA ALA A 55 -6.69 -0.98 -1.03
C ALA A 55 -5.68 -0.11 -0.26
N LYS A 56 -4.66 -0.77 0.30
CA LYS A 56 -3.59 -0.11 1.06
C LYS A 56 -2.26 -0.82 0.88
N SER A 57 -1.20 -0.04 0.96
CA SER A 57 0.17 -0.54 1.12
C SER A 57 0.42 -1.03 2.54
N LEU A 58 1.33 -1.97 2.69
CA LEU A 58 1.93 -2.24 3.99
C LEU A 58 2.72 -1.00 4.45
N ALA A 59 2.80 -0.77 5.77
CA ALA A 59 3.75 0.19 6.32
C ALA A 59 5.17 -0.17 5.85
N HIS A 60 5.98 0.81 5.50
CA HIS A 60 7.25 0.56 4.83
C HIS A 60 8.23 1.72 5.02
N HIS A 61 9.50 1.43 4.76
CA HIS A 61 10.55 2.41 4.60
C HIS A 61 10.97 2.49 3.13
N HIS A 62 11.37 3.68 2.71
CA HIS A 62 12.02 3.88 1.42
C HIS A 62 13.53 3.77 1.56
N ALA A 63 14.26 3.73 0.43
CA ALA A 63 15.71 3.79 0.41
C ALA A 63 16.19 4.98 1.26
N ALA A 64 17.25 4.77 2.07
CA ALA A 64 17.65 5.71 3.11
C ALA A 64 18.01 7.12 2.61
N SER A 65 18.44 7.26 1.35
CA SER A 65 18.76 8.56 0.73
C SER A 65 17.58 9.17 -0.03
N ALA A 66 16.44 8.49 -0.13
CA ALA A 66 15.34 8.90 -0.98
C ALA A 66 14.59 10.11 -0.41
N PHE A 67 14.64 11.23 -1.14
CA PHE A 67 13.64 12.29 -1.03
C PHE A 67 12.53 12.00 -2.03
N ILE A 68 11.27 12.08 -1.57
CA ILE A 68 10.12 11.69 -2.39
C ILE A 68 9.13 12.84 -2.45
N TYR A 69 8.67 13.14 -3.66
CA TYR A 69 7.53 14.01 -3.91
C TYR A 69 6.38 13.17 -4.44
N ALA A 70 5.23 13.23 -3.78
CA ALA A 70 4.04 12.49 -4.16
C ALA A 70 2.92 13.46 -4.57
N TYR A 71 2.31 13.21 -5.72
CA TYR A 71 1.22 14.00 -6.29
C TYR A 71 0.04 13.11 -6.60
N VAL A 72 -1.14 13.43 -6.07
CA VAL A 72 -2.35 12.65 -6.28
C VAL A 72 -2.92 12.95 -7.66
N LEU A 73 -2.97 11.92 -8.51
CA LEU A 73 -3.46 12.01 -9.88
C LEU A 73 -4.98 11.89 -9.95
N SER A 74 -5.56 11.00 -9.14
CA SER A 74 -7.01 10.74 -9.10
C SER A 74 -7.45 10.20 -7.76
N GLY A 75 -8.70 10.39 -7.42
CA GLY A 75 -9.30 9.89 -6.18
C GLY A 75 -8.75 10.59 -4.94
N THR A 76 -8.71 9.86 -3.82
CA THR A 76 -8.27 10.36 -2.51
C THR A 76 -7.31 9.38 -1.85
N ILE A 77 -6.19 9.89 -1.38
CA ILE A 77 -5.15 9.11 -0.70
C ILE A 77 -5.07 9.54 0.77
N ARG A 78 -5.10 8.59 1.69
CA ARG A 78 -4.72 8.81 3.09
C ARG A 78 -3.26 8.45 3.26
N SER A 79 -2.47 9.38 3.77
CA SER A 79 -1.03 9.19 3.99
C SER A 79 -0.63 9.65 5.38
N GLN A 80 0.28 8.88 6.00
CA GLN A 80 0.97 9.23 7.23
C GLN A 80 2.45 8.95 7.09
N VAL A 81 3.25 10.00 7.18
CA VAL A 81 4.72 9.95 7.11
C VAL A 81 5.30 10.29 8.48
N GLY A 82 6.17 9.42 9.00
CA GLY A 82 6.76 9.57 10.32
C GLY A 82 5.71 9.62 11.42
N ASP A 83 5.88 10.54 12.37
CA ASP A 83 4.98 10.73 13.52
C ASP A 83 3.93 11.84 13.28
N GLU A 84 3.89 12.41 12.06
CA GLU A 84 2.86 13.38 11.69
C GLU A 84 1.47 12.72 11.66
N PRO A 85 0.39 13.48 11.93
CA PRO A 85 -0.96 12.95 11.79
C PRO A 85 -1.25 12.48 10.35
N ALA A 86 -2.01 11.41 10.21
CA ALA A 86 -2.51 11.00 8.91
C ALA A 86 -3.41 12.09 8.30
N LYS A 87 -3.19 12.36 7.00
CA LYS A 87 -3.95 13.36 6.23
C LYS A 87 -4.55 12.71 4.99
N ILE A 88 -5.66 13.27 4.52
CA ILE A 88 -6.28 12.91 3.24
C ILE A 88 -5.88 13.95 2.21
N TYR A 89 -5.40 13.48 1.06
CA TYR A 89 -5.02 14.28 -0.10
C TYR A 89 -5.93 13.92 -1.27
N HIS A 90 -6.44 14.96 -1.93
CA HIS A 90 -7.32 14.84 -3.11
C HIS A 90 -6.50 14.98 -4.40
N ALA A 91 -7.11 14.63 -5.52
CA ALA A 91 -6.50 14.86 -6.84
C ALA A 91 -6.03 16.32 -6.98
N GLY A 92 -4.78 16.53 -7.42
CA GLY A 92 -4.14 17.84 -7.51
C GLY A 92 -3.37 18.26 -6.25
N GLU A 93 -3.50 17.55 -5.14
CA GLU A 93 -2.74 17.82 -3.92
C GLU A 93 -1.49 16.94 -3.85
N SER A 94 -0.54 17.35 -3.02
CA SER A 94 0.75 16.68 -2.91
C SER A 94 1.28 16.67 -1.49
N PHE A 95 2.21 15.75 -1.23
CA PHE A 95 3.02 15.68 -0.03
C PHE A 95 4.44 15.25 -0.40
N TYR A 96 5.33 15.26 0.58
CA TYR A 96 6.70 14.80 0.39
C TYR A 96 7.16 13.97 1.58
N GLU A 97 8.21 13.19 1.36
CA GLU A 97 8.86 12.39 2.38
C GLU A 97 10.35 12.72 2.42
N MET A 98 10.84 13.02 3.61
CA MET A 98 12.28 13.24 3.84
C MET A 98 13.04 11.91 3.82
N PRO A 99 14.33 11.91 3.45
CA PRO A 99 15.18 10.72 3.53
C PRO A 99 15.08 10.05 4.89
N GLY A 100 14.90 8.71 4.88
CA GLY A 100 14.79 7.90 6.09
C GLY A 100 13.42 7.92 6.78
N SER A 101 12.42 8.61 6.23
CA SER A 101 11.07 8.62 6.79
C SER A 101 10.42 7.24 6.74
N HIS A 102 9.61 6.95 7.75
CA HIS A 102 8.74 5.78 7.79
C HIS A 102 7.36 6.12 7.22
N HIS A 103 6.95 5.50 6.14
CA HIS A 103 5.61 5.66 5.57
C HIS A 103 4.65 4.69 6.26
N ARG A 104 3.98 5.16 7.30
CA ARG A 104 3.13 4.34 8.17
C ARG A 104 1.80 3.99 7.55
N VAL A 105 1.22 4.93 6.80
CA VAL A 105 -0.08 4.76 6.13
C VAL A 105 0.02 5.29 4.71
N SER A 106 -0.34 4.45 3.75
CA SER A 106 -0.55 4.83 2.36
C SER A 106 -1.70 3.99 1.82
N GLU A 107 -2.85 4.60 1.64
CA GLU A 107 -4.08 3.88 1.29
C GLU A 107 -5.06 4.73 0.50
N ASN A 108 -5.92 4.05 -0.25
CA ASN A 108 -7.10 4.68 -0.81
C ASN A 108 -8.08 5.04 0.31
N ALA A 109 -8.45 6.31 0.42
CA ALA A 109 -9.42 6.76 1.41
C ALA A 109 -10.88 6.43 1.04
N SER A 110 -11.12 5.94 -0.19
CA SER A 110 -12.44 5.53 -0.69
C SER A 110 -12.54 4.01 -0.78
N ASP A 111 -13.67 3.46 -0.39
CA ASP A 111 -14.06 2.05 -0.57
C ASP A 111 -14.86 1.82 -1.86
N LYS A 112 -15.08 2.86 -2.67
CA LYS A 112 -15.94 2.83 -3.87
C LYS A 112 -15.20 3.18 -5.15
N GLU A 113 -14.24 4.09 -5.08
CA GLU A 113 -13.52 4.60 -6.24
C GLU A 113 -12.03 4.28 -6.13
N SER A 114 -11.39 4.02 -7.26
CA SER A 114 -9.94 3.88 -7.32
C SER A 114 -9.24 5.21 -7.10
N ALA A 115 -8.01 5.16 -6.59
CA ALA A 115 -7.15 6.32 -6.44
C ALA A 115 -5.78 6.04 -7.05
N SER A 116 -5.08 7.08 -7.49
CA SER A 116 -3.71 6.95 -7.97
C SER A 116 -2.87 8.17 -7.62
N LEU A 117 -1.58 7.95 -7.45
CA LEU A 117 -0.58 8.99 -7.25
C LEU A 117 0.66 8.76 -8.11
N LEU A 118 1.38 9.82 -8.37
CA LEU A 118 2.74 9.80 -8.90
C LEU A 118 3.70 10.06 -7.74
N ALA A 119 4.63 9.13 -7.50
CA ALA A 119 5.71 9.33 -6.55
C ALA A 119 7.03 9.49 -7.31
N VAL A 120 7.74 10.58 -7.04
CA VAL A 120 9.01 10.92 -7.67
C VAL A 120 10.11 10.85 -6.62
N PHE A 121 11.04 9.93 -6.81
CA PHE A 121 12.18 9.70 -5.95
C PHE A 121 13.41 10.39 -6.50
N VAL A 122 14.11 11.13 -5.67
CA VAL A 122 15.52 11.51 -5.88
C VAL A 122 16.33 10.72 -4.87
N VAL A 123 17.18 9.82 -5.35
CA VAL A 123 17.82 8.79 -4.53
C VAL A 123 19.25 8.54 -5.01
N ASP A 124 20.12 8.07 -4.12
CA ASP A 124 21.47 7.66 -4.49
C ASP A 124 21.43 6.51 -5.51
N SER A 125 22.25 6.62 -6.55
CA SER A 125 22.30 5.61 -7.63
C SER A 125 22.67 4.21 -7.13
N LYS A 126 23.35 4.13 -5.98
CA LYS A 126 23.81 2.89 -5.35
C LYS A 126 22.87 2.36 -4.28
N ASP A 127 21.83 3.12 -3.92
CA ASP A 127 20.86 2.67 -2.93
C ASP A 127 20.08 1.46 -3.44
N GLY A 128 19.73 0.57 -2.50
CA GLY A 128 19.01 -0.68 -2.76
C GLY A 128 17.56 -0.49 -3.19
N PRO A 129 16.64 -1.36 -2.77
CA PRO A 129 15.24 -1.27 -3.13
C PRO A 129 14.65 0.09 -2.75
N LEU A 130 13.82 0.66 -3.64
CA LEU A 130 13.14 1.95 -3.35
C LEU A 130 12.20 1.85 -2.16
N THR A 131 11.67 0.66 -1.89
CA THR A 131 10.69 0.42 -0.82
C THR A 131 10.96 -0.92 -0.17
N THR A 132 10.97 -0.95 1.16
CA THR A 132 11.11 -2.16 1.97
C THR A 132 9.94 -2.20 2.96
N PRO A 133 9.01 -3.17 2.81
CA PRO A 133 7.91 -3.34 3.75
C PRO A 133 8.41 -3.65 5.16
N ASP A 134 7.68 -3.19 6.16
CA ASP A 134 7.93 -3.56 7.54
C ASP A 134 7.74 -5.07 7.71
N LYS A 135 8.51 -5.66 8.63
CA LYS A 135 8.32 -7.07 8.98
C LYS A 135 6.96 -7.25 9.63
N ALA A 136 6.26 -8.31 9.23
CA ALA A 136 5.03 -8.68 9.90
C ALA A 136 5.28 -8.95 11.39
N PRO A 137 4.38 -8.54 12.31
CA PRO A 137 4.51 -8.89 13.70
C PRO A 137 4.62 -10.42 13.87
N GLY A 138 5.73 -10.91 14.44
CA GLY A 138 5.95 -12.35 14.70
C GLY A 138 6.79 -13.12 13.67
N SER A 139 7.33 -12.49 12.62
CA SER A 139 8.33 -13.11 11.74
C SER A 139 9.73 -12.93 12.34
N GLN A 140 10.22 -13.94 13.05
CA GLN A 140 11.63 -14.09 13.44
C GLN A 140 12.37 -14.86 12.37
#